data_ee8d30b98749a31dc0325cae3943ac3a
#
_entry.id   ee8d30b98749a31dc0325cae3943ac3a
#
_cell.length_a   1.000
_cell.length_b   1.000
_cell.length_c   1.000
_cell.angle_alpha   90.00
_cell.angle_beta   90.00
_cell.angle_gamma   90.00
#
_symmetry.space_group_name_H-M   'P 1'
#
loop_
_entity.id
_entity.type
_entity.pdbx_description
1 polymer ?
#
loop_
_entity_poly.entity_id
_entity_poly.type
_entity_poly.pdbx_seq_one_letter_code
_entity_poly.pdbx_strand_id
1 'polypeptide(L)'
;MAAKTNFRGSFTALVTPFKNGSLDEAGFRGLVNWQIAEGTNGLVPVGTTGESPTVSHDEHKRVVEWCIEEARGRVPVIAGAGSNSTREAIELAQHAEKAGANAVLVVTPYYNKPTQEGMYQHFKAINDAIGIPIVIYNIPPRSVIDMSVDTMARLFELKNIAGVKDATASMVRVSQQRARMGEEFNQLSGEDATVLGYMAHGGHGCISVTSNVAPRLCSEFHVAWQKGDLKTALKLHDKLMPLHNNLFIESNPAPVKYALSLLGKIDETLRLPMVPVSEPTRVAVRSAMVHAGLIN
;
A
#
# COMPACT_ATOMS: atom_id res chain seq x y z
N MET A 1 4.43 -20.58 -16.73
CA MET A 1 4.11 -19.17 -16.47
C MET A 1 3.70 -19.07 -15.03
N ALA A 2 4.26 -18.13 -14.23
CA ALA A 2 3.73 -17.89 -12.88
C ALA A 2 2.27 -17.48 -13.01
N ALA A 3 1.42 -17.92 -12.06
CA ALA A 3 0.02 -17.48 -12.03
C ALA A 3 0.04 -15.96 -11.84
N LYS A 4 -0.35 -15.21 -12.86
CA LYS A 4 -0.50 -13.76 -12.76
C LYS A 4 -1.65 -13.51 -11.77
N THR A 5 -1.29 -13.03 -10.60
CA THR A 5 -2.25 -12.72 -9.54
C THR A 5 -3.05 -11.49 -9.91
N ASN A 6 -4.36 -11.59 -9.83
CA ASN A 6 -5.25 -10.48 -10.14
C ASN A 6 -5.70 -9.82 -8.82
N PHE A 7 -4.89 -8.88 -8.33
CA PHE A 7 -5.24 -8.09 -7.14
C PHE A 7 -6.28 -7.02 -7.51
N ARG A 8 -7.46 -7.05 -6.89
CA ARG A 8 -8.57 -6.12 -7.17
C ARG A 8 -9.20 -5.60 -5.87
N GLY A 9 -9.66 -4.36 -5.90
CA GLY A 9 -10.41 -3.77 -4.79
C GLY A 9 -9.54 -3.00 -3.79
N SER A 10 -9.92 -3.03 -2.51
CA SER A 10 -9.28 -2.28 -1.43
C SER A 10 -8.22 -3.11 -0.73
N PHE A 11 -6.96 -2.71 -0.85
CA PHE A 11 -5.82 -3.25 -0.11
C PHE A 11 -5.37 -2.24 0.94
N THR A 12 -5.08 -2.69 2.15
CA THR A 12 -4.68 -1.78 3.22
C THR A 12 -3.16 -1.73 3.37
N ALA A 13 -2.58 -0.54 3.13
CA ALA A 13 -1.20 -0.23 3.50
C ALA A 13 -1.11 -0.11 5.02
N LEU A 14 -0.89 -1.23 5.71
CA LEU A 14 -0.97 -1.31 7.16
C LEU A 14 0.05 -0.39 7.87
N VAL A 15 -0.40 0.29 8.91
CA VAL A 15 0.52 0.91 9.88
C VAL A 15 1.22 -0.17 10.71
N THR A 16 2.39 0.15 11.25
CA THR A 16 3.08 -0.67 12.25
C THR A 16 2.89 -0.04 13.63
N PRO A 17 2.06 -0.61 14.51
CA PRO A 17 1.86 -0.09 15.86
C PRO A 17 3.12 -0.25 16.71
N PHE A 18 3.39 0.77 17.54
CA PHE A 18 4.44 0.74 18.56
C PHE A 18 3.87 0.99 19.94
N LYS A 19 4.42 0.33 20.95
CA LYS A 19 4.07 0.52 22.36
C LYS A 19 5.32 0.40 23.21
N ASN A 20 5.56 1.38 24.09
CA ASN A 20 6.73 1.39 24.98
C ASN A 20 8.07 1.23 24.24
N GLY A 21 8.21 1.86 23.05
CA GLY A 21 9.42 1.82 22.21
C GLY A 21 9.61 0.56 21.36
N SER A 22 8.77 -0.46 21.54
CA SER A 22 8.81 -1.73 20.81
C SER A 22 7.63 -1.88 19.86
N LEU A 23 7.67 -2.90 18.99
CA LEU A 23 6.51 -3.30 18.18
C LEU A 23 5.36 -3.73 19.10
N ASP A 24 4.14 -3.32 18.78
CA ASP A 24 2.90 -3.79 19.42
C ASP A 24 2.29 -4.94 18.62
N GLU A 25 2.68 -6.17 18.93
CA GLU A 25 2.16 -7.36 18.25
C GLU A 25 0.65 -7.51 18.41
N ALA A 26 0.13 -7.30 19.61
CA ALA A 26 -1.29 -7.47 19.88
C ALA A 26 -2.13 -6.43 19.12
N GLY A 27 -1.68 -5.18 19.11
CA GLY A 27 -2.30 -4.10 18.32
C GLY A 27 -2.24 -4.40 16.82
N PHE A 28 -1.09 -4.89 16.32
CA PHE A 28 -0.95 -5.23 14.92
C PHE A 28 -1.87 -6.38 14.48
N ARG A 29 -1.89 -7.49 15.23
CA ARG A 29 -2.78 -8.63 14.95
C ARG A 29 -4.26 -8.23 15.05
N GLY A 30 -4.60 -7.37 16.00
CA GLY A 30 -5.92 -6.77 16.13
C GLY A 30 -6.34 -5.97 14.90
N LEU A 31 -5.41 -5.15 14.35
CA LEU A 31 -5.64 -4.41 13.09
C LEU A 31 -5.87 -5.36 11.93
N VAL A 32 -5.04 -6.38 11.75
CA VAL A 32 -5.19 -7.38 10.67
C VAL A 32 -6.57 -8.01 10.71
N ASN A 33 -7.02 -8.49 11.87
CA ASN A 33 -8.33 -9.11 12.01
C ASN A 33 -9.46 -8.11 11.73
N TRP A 34 -9.35 -6.90 12.24
CA TRP A 34 -10.34 -5.86 11.99
C TRP A 34 -10.46 -5.52 10.51
N GLN A 35 -9.35 -5.32 9.82
CA GLN A 35 -9.33 -5.05 8.38
C GLN A 35 -10.06 -6.16 7.60
N ILE A 36 -9.78 -7.42 7.91
CA ILE A 36 -10.41 -8.57 7.24
C ILE A 36 -11.91 -8.62 7.56
N ALA A 37 -12.31 -8.39 8.80
CA ALA A 37 -13.72 -8.38 9.23
C ALA A 37 -14.51 -7.24 8.56
N GLU A 38 -13.86 -6.13 8.24
CA GLU A 38 -14.45 -4.98 7.55
C GLU A 38 -14.40 -5.10 6.01
N GLY A 39 -13.89 -6.20 5.47
CA GLY A 39 -13.98 -6.53 4.04
C GLY A 39 -12.82 -6.07 3.18
N THR A 40 -11.63 -5.81 3.73
CA THR A 40 -10.43 -5.55 2.91
C THR A 40 -10.19 -6.71 1.94
N ASN A 41 -9.69 -6.40 0.73
CA ASN A 41 -9.36 -7.39 -0.29
C ASN A 41 -7.91 -7.89 -0.18
N GLY A 42 -7.10 -7.26 0.67
CA GLY A 42 -5.73 -7.67 0.93
C GLY A 42 -4.99 -6.74 1.88
N LEU A 43 -3.82 -7.18 2.31
CA LEU A 43 -3.02 -6.51 3.33
C LEU A 43 -1.61 -6.26 2.82
N VAL A 44 -1.08 -5.08 3.14
CA VAL A 44 0.27 -4.67 2.73
C VAL A 44 1.05 -4.20 3.95
N PRO A 45 1.71 -5.11 4.69
CA PRO A 45 2.55 -4.76 5.84
C PRO A 45 3.87 -4.13 5.38
N VAL A 46 4.49 -3.37 6.26
CA VAL A 46 5.84 -2.76 6.16
C VAL A 46 6.14 -2.04 4.84
N GLY A 47 5.12 -1.40 4.26
CA GLY A 47 5.33 -0.36 3.25
C GLY A 47 5.69 0.98 3.89
N THR A 48 5.55 2.07 3.14
CA THR A 48 5.77 3.45 3.63
C THR A 48 4.93 3.76 4.87
N THR A 49 3.65 3.42 4.83
CA THR A 49 2.70 3.61 5.94
C THR A 49 3.06 2.75 7.17
N GLY A 50 3.72 1.63 6.95
CA GLY A 50 4.24 0.74 8.00
C GLY A 50 5.59 1.17 8.58
N GLU A 51 6.06 2.39 8.28
CA GLU A 51 7.32 2.95 8.80
C GLU A 51 8.54 2.06 8.51
N SER A 52 8.58 1.43 7.34
CA SER A 52 9.67 0.50 6.96
C SER A 52 11.09 1.06 7.17
N PRO A 53 11.38 2.38 6.98
CA PRO A 53 12.72 2.90 7.21
C PRO A 53 13.19 2.91 8.67
N THR A 54 12.27 2.81 9.64
CA THR A 54 12.57 2.94 11.08
C THR A 54 12.35 1.65 11.87
N VAL A 55 11.91 0.58 11.21
CA VAL A 55 11.93 -0.78 11.77
C VAL A 55 13.24 -1.46 11.41
N SER A 56 13.85 -2.17 12.37
CA SER A 56 15.04 -2.99 12.06
C SER A 56 14.68 -4.13 11.10
N HIS A 57 15.68 -4.76 10.48
CA HIS A 57 15.43 -5.90 9.59
C HIS A 57 14.71 -7.06 10.30
N ASP A 58 15.04 -7.32 11.57
CA ASP A 58 14.37 -8.34 12.35
C ASP A 58 12.93 -7.98 12.68
N GLU A 59 12.68 -6.72 13.03
CA GLU A 59 11.32 -6.22 13.24
C GLU A 59 10.49 -6.26 11.96
N HIS A 60 11.09 -5.86 10.81
CA HIS A 60 10.46 -5.94 9.50
C HIS A 60 9.99 -7.35 9.18
N LYS A 61 10.89 -8.34 9.33
CA LYS A 61 10.60 -9.75 9.14
C LYS A 61 9.47 -10.22 10.05
N ARG A 62 9.52 -9.84 11.31
CA ARG A 62 8.52 -10.18 12.31
C ARG A 62 7.12 -9.66 11.98
N VAL A 63 7.01 -8.41 11.54
CA VAL A 63 5.71 -7.81 11.15
C VAL A 63 5.13 -8.51 9.92
N VAL A 64 5.96 -8.89 8.95
CA VAL A 64 5.52 -9.70 7.79
C VAL A 64 5.00 -11.05 8.24
N GLU A 65 5.73 -11.76 9.11
CA GLU A 65 5.31 -13.04 9.66
C GLU A 65 3.98 -12.94 10.40
N TRP A 66 3.83 -11.98 11.31
CA TRP A 66 2.57 -11.76 12.04
C TRP A 66 1.40 -11.48 11.11
N CYS A 67 1.62 -10.69 10.05
CA CYS A 67 0.57 -10.40 9.08
C CYS A 67 0.10 -11.67 8.37
N ILE A 68 1.02 -12.51 7.92
CA ILE A 68 0.72 -13.75 7.21
C ILE A 68 0.04 -14.76 8.14
N GLU A 69 0.62 -14.96 9.34
CA GLU A 69 0.07 -15.85 10.37
C GLU A 69 -1.36 -15.45 10.74
N GLU A 70 -1.61 -14.13 10.94
CA GLU A 70 -2.93 -13.66 11.36
C GLU A 70 -3.93 -13.63 10.22
N ALA A 71 -3.48 -13.33 8.98
CA ALA A 71 -4.35 -13.38 7.80
C ALA A 71 -4.88 -14.80 7.52
N ARG A 72 -4.09 -15.84 7.82
CA ARG A 72 -4.48 -17.27 7.67
C ARG A 72 -5.06 -17.60 6.28
N GLY A 73 -4.54 -16.96 5.24
CA GLY A 73 -5.03 -17.15 3.88
C GLY A 73 -6.43 -16.57 3.59
N ARG A 74 -7.05 -15.87 4.54
CA ARG A 74 -8.39 -15.25 4.33
C ARG A 74 -8.36 -14.14 3.28
N VAL A 75 -7.25 -13.43 3.18
CA VAL A 75 -6.96 -12.43 2.17
C VAL A 75 -5.48 -12.49 1.78
N PRO A 76 -5.10 -12.06 0.56
CA PRO A 76 -3.70 -12.04 0.16
C PRO A 76 -2.90 -11.01 0.96
N VAL A 77 -1.62 -11.35 1.21
CA VAL A 77 -0.62 -10.47 1.81
C VAL A 77 0.43 -10.11 0.76
N ILE A 78 0.59 -8.81 0.48
CA ILE A 78 1.63 -8.25 -0.39
C ILE A 78 2.67 -7.59 0.52
N ALA A 79 3.74 -8.31 0.86
CA ALA A 79 4.72 -7.81 1.81
C ALA A 79 5.60 -6.71 1.23
N GLY A 80 5.79 -5.59 1.94
CA GLY A 80 6.79 -4.60 1.60
C GLY A 80 8.20 -5.22 1.64
N ALA A 81 8.97 -5.10 0.56
CA ALA A 81 10.31 -5.67 0.44
C ALA A 81 11.28 -4.73 -0.30
N GLY A 82 10.88 -3.47 -0.53
CA GLY A 82 11.70 -2.51 -1.27
C GLY A 82 12.81 -1.88 -0.42
N SER A 83 13.95 -1.69 -1.05
CA SER A 83 15.10 -0.94 -0.53
C SER A 83 15.83 -0.24 -1.67
N ASN A 84 16.60 0.80 -1.37
CA ASN A 84 17.53 1.40 -2.33
C ASN A 84 18.85 0.60 -2.47
N SER A 85 19.01 -0.47 -1.71
CA SER A 85 20.05 -1.50 -1.86
C SER A 85 19.43 -2.75 -2.49
N THR A 86 19.92 -3.16 -3.66
CA THR A 86 19.42 -4.35 -4.36
C THR A 86 19.58 -5.62 -3.51
N ARG A 87 20.72 -5.76 -2.79
CA ARG A 87 20.97 -6.90 -1.92
C ARG A 87 19.93 -6.98 -0.80
N GLU A 88 19.68 -5.87 -0.12
CA GLU A 88 18.70 -5.80 0.96
C GLU A 88 17.28 -6.09 0.46
N ALA A 89 16.89 -5.54 -0.70
CA ALA A 89 15.59 -5.84 -1.31
C ALA A 89 15.43 -7.33 -1.64
N ILE A 90 16.50 -8.00 -2.11
CA ILE A 90 16.50 -9.45 -2.33
C ILE A 90 16.31 -10.20 -1.02
N GLU A 91 17.06 -9.85 0.03
CA GLU A 91 16.96 -10.50 1.34
C GLU A 91 15.56 -10.40 1.95
N LEU A 92 14.94 -9.21 1.85
CA LEU A 92 13.57 -8.97 2.33
C LEU A 92 12.54 -9.73 1.49
N ALA A 93 12.70 -9.76 0.17
CA ALA A 93 11.81 -10.48 -0.74
C ALA A 93 11.87 -12.00 -0.54
N GLN A 94 13.07 -12.57 -0.39
CA GLN A 94 13.26 -14.00 -0.08
C GLN A 94 12.66 -14.38 1.28
N HIS A 95 12.81 -13.51 2.28
CA HIS A 95 12.17 -13.72 3.57
C HIS A 95 10.64 -13.74 3.45
N ALA A 96 10.05 -12.74 2.73
CA ALA A 96 8.60 -12.68 2.52
C ALA A 96 8.07 -13.93 1.79
N GLU A 97 8.77 -14.41 0.76
CA GLU A 97 8.44 -15.64 0.07
C GLU A 97 8.46 -16.85 1.00
N LYS A 98 9.54 -16.99 1.79
CA LYS A 98 9.69 -18.09 2.75
C LYS A 98 8.62 -18.06 3.85
N ALA A 99 8.20 -16.87 4.28
CA ALA A 99 7.13 -16.68 5.25
C ALA A 99 5.74 -16.99 4.69
N GLY A 100 5.59 -17.10 3.36
CA GLY A 100 4.33 -17.44 2.70
C GLY A 100 3.53 -16.23 2.20
N ALA A 101 4.18 -15.08 1.93
CA ALA A 101 3.52 -13.95 1.28
C ALA A 101 3.03 -14.31 -0.13
N ASN A 102 1.89 -13.74 -0.53
CA ASN A 102 1.32 -13.96 -1.86
C ASN A 102 2.02 -13.15 -2.95
N ALA A 103 2.69 -12.05 -2.57
CA ALA A 103 3.48 -11.19 -3.44
C ALA A 103 4.39 -10.28 -2.59
N VAL A 104 5.31 -9.59 -3.24
CA VAL A 104 6.08 -8.51 -2.64
C VAL A 104 5.79 -7.17 -3.31
N LEU A 105 5.79 -6.09 -2.51
CA LEU A 105 5.73 -4.71 -2.96
C LEU A 105 7.12 -4.11 -2.90
N VAL A 106 7.68 -3.75 -4.05
CA VAL A 106 9.05 -3.24 -4.15
C VAL A 106 9.03 -1.80 -4.65
N VAL A 107 9.42 -0.85 -3.79
CA VAL A 107 9.54 0.56 -4.16
C VAL A 107 10.76 0.77 -5.07
N THR A 108 10.64 1.69 -6.03
CA THR A 108 11.79 2.14 -6.81
C THR A 108 12.88 2.68 -5.90
N PRO A 109 14.19 2.40 -6.15
CA PRO A 109 15.27 2.85 -5.30
C PRO A 109 15.23 4.37 -5.11
N TYR A 110 15.15 4.80 -3.85
CA TYR A 110 15.10 6.18 -3.41
C TYR A 110 16.50 6.68 -3.02
N TYR A 111 16.71 7.98 -2.99
CA TYR A 111 17.94 8.66 -2.60
C TYR A 111 19.11 8.52 -3.61
N ASN A 112 19.53 7.32 -3.98
CA ASN A 112 20.64 7.05 -4.90
C ASN A 112 20.30 7.23 -6.40
N LYS A 113 19.01 7.46 -6.73
CA LYS A 113 18.49 7.88 -8.06
C LYS A 113 19.06 7.10 -9.25
N PRO A 114 18.85 5.80 -9.34
CA PRO A 114 19.30 5.03 -10.49
C PRO A 114 18.61 5.50 -11.79
N THR A 115 19.28 5.28 -12.92
CA THR A 115 18.70 5.46 -14.25
C THR A 115 17.60 4.42 -14.53
N GLN A 116 16.89 4.54 -15.66
CA GLN A 116 15.91 3.54 -16.09
C GLN A 116 16.53 2.15 -16.19
N GLU A 117 17.75 2.05 -16.76
CA GLU A 117 18.48 0.79 -16.83
C GLU A 117 18.87 0.28 -15.43
N GLY A 118 19.30 1.16 -14.53
CA GLY A 118 19.59 0.79 -13.15
C GLY A 118 18.37 0.24 -12.42
N MET A 119 17.19 0.85 -12.62
CA MET A 119 15.92 0.32 -12.10
C MET A 119 15.58 -1.04 -12.71
N TYR A 120 15.73 -1.20 -14.02
CA TYR A 120 15.51 -2.48 -14.67
C TYR A 120 16.38 -3.59 -14.06
N GLN A 121 17.69 -3.35 -13.93
CA GLN A 121 18.62 -4.33 -13.35
C GLN A 121 18.31 -4.63 -11.87
N HIS A 122 17.90 -3.63 -11.10
CA HIS A 122 17.48 -3.80 -9.71
C HIS A 122 16.28 -4.77 -9.61
N PHE A 123 15.21 -4.50 -10.35
CA PHE A 123 14.01 -5.35 -10.34
C PHE A 123 14.25 -6.72 -10.96
N LYS A 124 15.10 -6.79 -12.00
CA LYS A 124 15.50 -8.07 -12.59
C LYS A 124 16.24 -8.96 -11.58
N ALA A 125 17.18 -8.39 -10.82
CA ALA A 125 17.91 -9.14 -9.79
C ALA A 125 16.98 -9.69 -8.70
N ILE A 126 15.95 -8.92 -8.28
CA ILE A 126 14.93 -9.39 -7.33
C ILE A 126 14.07 -10.48 -7.97
N ASN A 127 13.62 -10.28 -9.23
CA ASN A 127 12.83 -11.27 -9.97
C ASN A 127 13.55 -12.62 -10.09
N ASP A 128 14.86 -12.58 -10.32
CA ASP A 128 15.66 -13.80 -10.50
C ASP A 128 15.92 -14.54 -9.17
N ALA A 129 15.75 -13.84 -8.04
CA ALA A 129 16.03 -14.36 -6.70
C ALA A 129 14.82 -14.97 -5.96
N ILE A 130 13.58 -14.75 -6.46
CA ILE A 130 12.33 -15.21 -5.84
C ILE A 130 11.40 -15.85 -6.87
N GLY A 131 10.39 -16.61 -6.40
CA GLY A 131 9.39 -17.25 -7.25
C GLY A 131 7.99 -16.66 -7.13
N ILE A 132 7.76 -15.70 -6.23
CA ILE A 132 6.44 -15.07 -6.02
C ILE A 132 6.30 -13.76 -6.81
N PRO A 133 5.05 -13.29 -7.06
CA PRO A 133 4.79 -12.06 -7.79
C PRO A 133 5.42 -10.82 -7.16
N ILE A 134 5.88 -9.90 -8.02
CA ILE A 134 6.42 -8.58 -7.65
C ILE A 134 5.46 -7.51 -8.15
N VAL A 135 5.00 -6.65 -7.24
CA VAL A 135 4.29 -5.41 -7.55
C VAL A 135 5.31 -4.26 -7.45
N ILE A 136 5.57 -3.60 -8.57
CA ILE A 136 6.44 -2.41 -8.62
C ILE A 136 5.75 -1.29 -7.85
N TYR A 137 6.47 -0.57 -6.99
CA TYR A 137 5.93 0.62 -6.35
C TYR A 137 6.62 1.86 -6.89
N ASN A 138 5.90 2.62 -7.72
CA ASN A 138 6.39 3.85 -8.33
C ASN A 138 5.78 5.06 -7.62
N ILE A 139 6.63 5.80 -6.88
CA ILE A 139 6.23 6.95 -6.06
C ILE A 139 7.21 8.12 -6.21
N PRO A 140 7.17 8.85 -7.32
CA PRO A 140 8.10 9.96 -7.58
C PRO A 140 8.16 11.04 -6.49
N PRO A 141 7.06 11.41 -5.80
CA PRO A 141 7.12 12.40 -4.73
C PRO A 141 8.04 12.00 -3.55
N ARG A 142 8.33 10.71 -3.36
CA ARG A 142 9.21 10.21 -2.30
C ARG A 142 10.54 9.68 -2.82
N SER A 143 10.54 8.99 -3.96
CA SER A 143 11.77 8.41 -4.54
C SER A 143 12.54 9.38 -5.43
N VAL A 144 11.91 10.49 -5.85
CA VAL A 144 12.43 11.50 -6.80
C VAL A 144 12.55 10.98 -8.24
N ILE A 145 12.73 9.67 -8.43
CA ILE A 145 12.77 9.02 -9.75
C ILE A 145 11.40 8.50 -10.14
N ASP A 146 11.12 8.49 -11.43
CA ASP A 146 9.89 7.96 -12.02
C ASP A 146 10.24 6.85 -13.02
N MET A 147 9.72 5.65 -12.79
CA MET A 147 9.89 4.54 -13.73
C MET A 147 8.99 4.75 -14.95
N SER A 148 9.58 4.78 -16.13
CA SER A 148 8.83 4.94 -17.38
C SER A 148 7.96 3.73 -17.70
N VAL A 149 6.90 3.94 -18.48
CA VAL A 149 6.04 2.85 -18.98
C VAL A 149 6.85 1.83 -19.80
N ASP A 150 7.83 2.29 -20.59
CA ASP A 150 8.70 1.40 -21.37
C ASP A 150 9.59 0.52 -20.47
N THR A 151 10.11 1.07 -19.37
CA THR A 151 10.87 0.27 -18.38
C THR A 151 9.97 -0.76 -17.71
N MET A 152 8.73 -0.39 -17.35
CA MET A 152 7.74 -1.32 -16.80
C MET A 152 7.40 -2.43 -17.80
N ALA A 153 7.24 -2.09 -19.09
CA ALA A 153 6.97 -3.07 -20.14
C ALA A 153 8.10 -4.09 -20.29
N ARG A 154 9.36 -3.64 -20.29
CA ARG A 154 10.52 -4.54 -20.29
C ARG A 154 10.54 -5.45 -19.05
N LEU A 155 10.20 -4.91 -17.89
CA LEU A 155 10.11 -5.68 -16.65
C LEU A 155 8.98 -6.70 -16.70
N PHE A 156 7.85 -6.35 -17.31
CA PHE A 156 6.68 -7.25 -17.40
C PHE A 156 6.94 -8.50 -18.29
N GLU A 157 7.99 -8.49 -19.12
CA GLU A 157 8.46 -9.68 -19.82
C GLU A 157 9.10 -10.71 -18.87
N LEU A 158 9.51 -10.30 -17.66
CA LEU A 158 10.08 -11.17 -16.64
C LEU A 158 8.97 -11.99 -15.96
N LYS A 159 9.36 -13.16 -15.43
CA LYS A 159 8.43 -14.17 -14.93
C LYS A 159 7.53 -13.69 -13.78
N ASN A 160 8.10 -12.96 -12.83
CA ASN A 160 7.43 -12.66 -11.57
C ASN A 160 6.88 -11.22 -11.48
N ILE A 161 7.14 -10.35 -12.46
CA ILE A 161 6.57 -8.99 -12.45
C ILE A 161 5.07 -9.08 -12.74
N ALA A 162 4.25 -8.72 -11.76
CA ALA A 162 2.79 -8.85 -11.83
C ALA A 162 2.06 -7.54 -12.14
N GLY A 163 2.64 -6.39 -11.77
CA GLY A 163 1.96 -5.12 -11.94
C GLY A 163 2.64 -3.98 -11.20
N VAL A 164 1.88 -2.91 -10.96
CA VAL A 164 2.34 -1.69 -10.32
C VAL A 164 1.37 -1.19 -9.25
N LYS A 165 1.90 -0.66 -8.15
CA LYS A 165 1.28 0.36 -7.31
C LYS A 165 1.74 1.71 -7.84
N ASP A 166 0.86 2.44 -8.49
CA ASP A 166 1.16 3.74 -9.09
C ASP A 166 0.71 4.88 -8.16
N ALA A 167 1.67 5.64 -7.67
CA ALA A 167 1.46 6.82 -6.83
C ALA A 167 1.94 8.10 -7.52
N THR A 168 1.80 8.18 -8.84
CA THR A 168 2.10 9.37 -9.63
C THR A 168 0.93 10.34 -9.73
N ALA A 169 -0.28 9.91 -9.35
CA ALA A 169 -1.55 10.60 -9.57
C ALA A 169 -1.87 10.90 -11.05
N SER A 170 -1.17 10.27 -11.99
CA SER A 170 -1.37 10.46 -13.43
C SER A 170 -2.34 9.44 -14.02
N MET A 171 -3.57 9.86 -14.29
CA MET A 171 -4.61 8.98 -14.87
C MET A 171 -4.24 8.48 -16.27
N VAL A 172 -3.53 9.27 -17.05
CA VAL A 172 -3.08 8.91 -18.41
C VAL A 172 -2.21 7.66 -18.39
N ARG A 173 -1.39 7.47 -17.35
CA ARG A 173 -0.49 6.30 -17.23
C ARG A 173 -1.24 4.98 -17.20
N VAL A 174 -2.41 4.95 -16.58
CA VAL A 174 -3.24 3.72 -16.53
C VAL A 174 -3.55 3.22 -17.94
N SER A 175 -3.99 4.12 -18.82
CA SER A 175 -4.29 3.78 -20.22
C SER A 175 -3.03 3.45 -21.02
N GLN A 176 -1.92 4.18 -20.81
CA GLN A 176 -0.63 3.89 -21.45
C GLN A 176 -0.08 2.53 -21.04
N GLN A 177 -0.12 2.20 -19.75
CA GLN A 177 0.31 0.91 -19.22
C GLN A 177 -0.53 -0.23 -19.79
N ARG A 178 -1.86 -0.08 -19.82
CA ARG A 178 -2.75 -1.09 -20.42
C ARG A 178 -2.52 -1.26 -21.92
N ALA A 179 -2.36 -0.18 -22.66
CA ALA A 179 -2.07 -0.26 -24.10
C ALA A 179 -0.74 -0.97 -24.40
N ARG A 180 0.26 -0.82 -23.51
CA ARG A 180 1.60 -1.36 -23.70
C ARG A 180 1.76 -2.80 -23.21
N MET A 181 1.06 -3.17 -22.11
CA MET A 181 1.24 -4.44 -21.40
C MET A 181 -0.03 -5.31 -21.34
N GLY A 182 -1.17 -4.79 -21.80
CA GLY A 182 -2.43 -5.52 -21.74
C GLY A 182 -3.14 -5.45 -20.38
N GLU A 183 -4.26 -6.15 -20.27
CA GLU A 183 -5.12 -6.17 -19.07
C GLU A 183 -4.56 -7.03 -17.93
N GLU A 184 -3.61 -7.90 -18.25
CA GLU A 184 -2.99 -8.77 -17.25
C GLU A 184 -1.95 -8.06 -16.38
N PHE A 185 -1.44 -6.89 -16.82
CA PHE A 185 -0.59 -6.04 -15.98
C PHE A 185 -1.45 -5.42 -14.88
N ASN A 186 -1.26 -5.90 -13.65
CA ASN A 186 -2.08 -5.46 -12.52
C ASN A 186 -1.76 -4.02 -12.12
N GLN A 187 -2.77 -3.14 -12.11
CA GLN A 187 -2.62 -1.72 -11.86
C GLN A 187 -3.39 -1.32 -10.60
N LEU A 188 -2.68 -1.06 -9.51
CA LEU A 188 -3.25 -0.57 -8.25
C LEU A 188 -2.87 0.90 -8.04
N SER A 189 -3.84 1.72 -7.69
CA SER A 189 -3.58 3.11 -7.26
C SER A 189 -2.83 3.10 -5.93
N GLY A 190 -1.85 4.00 -5.79
CA GLY A 190 -1.23 4.33 -4.51
C GLY A 190 -1.82 5.60 -3.89
N GLU A 191 -2.88 6.16 -4.49
CA GLU A 191 -3.46 7.45 -4.16
C GLU A 191 -4.98 7.33 -3.94
N ASP A 192 -5.42 7.50 -2.71
CA ASP A 192 -6.83 7.36 -2.33
C ASP A 192 -7.73 8.41 -3.01
N ALA A 193 -7.30 9.67 -3.05
CA ALA A 193 -8.12 10.78 -3.54
C ALA A 193 -8.46 10.69 -5.04
N THR A 194 -7.63 10.01 -5.83
CA THR A 194 -7.81 9.89 -7.28
C THR A 194 -8.28 8.51 -7.72
N VAL A 195 -8.54 7.58 -6.79
CA VAL A 195 -8.81 6.17 -7.10
C VAL A 195 -10.04 5.95 -7.99
N LEU A 196 -11.09 6.77 -7.84
CA LEU A 196 -12.28 6.69 -8.70
C LEU A 196 -11.90 6.93 -10.18
N GLY A 197 -11.15 7.99 -10.46
CA GLY A 197 -10.63 8.28 -11.80
C GLY A 197 -9.67 7.20 -12.28
N TYR A 198 -8.82 6.69 -11.40
CA TYR A 198 -7.88 5.61 -11.71
C TYR A 198 -8.61 4.34 -12.20
N MET A 199 -9.67 3.93 -11.48
CA MET A 199 -10.50 2.79 -11.89
C MET A 199 -11.30 3.07 -13.17
N ALA A 200 -11.76 4.31 -13.39
CA ALA A 200 -12.43 4.69 -14.63
C ALA A 200 -11.52 4.57 -15.86
N HIS A 201 -10.21 4.74 -15.69
CA HIS A 201 -9.21 4.48 -16.73
C HIS A 201 -8.85 2.98 -16.87
N GLY A 202 -9.44 2.10 -16.05
CA GLY A 202 -9.24 0.65 -16.12
C GLY A 202 -8.26 0.10 -15.08
N GLY A 203 -7.98 0.86 -14.02
CA GLY A 203 -7.24 0.37 -12.85
C GLY A 203 -8.03 -0.69 -12.07
N HIS A 204 -7.31 -1.48 -11.28
CA HIS A 204 -7.88 -2.67 -10.62
C HIS A 204 -8.29 -2.43 -9.16
N GLY A 205 -7.80 -1.39 -8.52
CA GLY A 205 -8.06 -1.09 -7.11
C GLY A 205 -7.05 -0.11 -6.52
N CYS A 206 -6.93 -0.12 -5.20
CA CYS A 206 -6.05 0.78 -4.44
C CYS A 206 -5.30 0.05 -3.34
N ILE A 207 -4.02 0.38 -3.16
CA ILE A 207 -3.29 0.12 -1.91
C ILE A 207 -3.40 1.40 -1.09
N SER A 208 -4.40 1.45 -0.23
CA SER A 208 -4.98 2.60 0.44
C SER A 208 -4.34 2.89 1.79
N VAL A 209 -4.21 4.16 2.14
CA VAL A 209 -3.93 4.64 3.50
C VAL A 209 -5.24 4.83 4.26
N THR A 210 -6.26 5.40 3.63
CA THR A 210 -7.57 5.67 4.25
C THR A 210 -8.24 4.39 4.77
N SER A 211 -8.02 3.25 4.11
CA SER A 211 -8.55 1.96 4.55
C SER A 211 -8.06 1.52 5.94
N ASN A 212 -6.94 2.07 6.46
CA ASN A 212 -6.55 1.83 7.85
C ASN A 212 -7.62 2.28 8.84
N VAL A 213 -8.33 3.37 8.57
CA VAL A 213 -9.32 3.98 9.49
C VAL A 213 -10.76 3.79 9.04
N ALA A 214 -11.01 3.58 7.76
CA ALA A 214 -12.34 3.41 7.18
C ALA A 214 -12.42 2.15 6.27
N PRO A 215 -12.00 0.96 6.75
CA PRO A 215 -11.87 -0.23 5.89
C PRO A 215 -13.20 -0.61 5.23
N ARG A 216 -14.31 -0.59 5.96
CA ARG A 216 -15.64 -0.93 5.43
C ARG A 216 -16.07 0.01 4.31
N LEU A 217 -15.94 1.32 4.51
CA LEU A 217 -16.33 2.31 3.49
C LEU A 217 -15.46 2.18 2.23
N CYS A 218 -14.15 1.94 2.39
CA CYS A 218 -13.26 1.70 1.26
C CYS A 218 -13.62 0.40 0.52
N SER A 219 -13.92 -0.67 1.25
CA SER A 219 -14.37 -1.93 0.66
C SER A 219 -15.70 -1.76 -0.09
N GLU A 220 -16.71 -1.15 0.52
CA GLU A 220 -18.01 -0.89 -0.09
C GLU A 220 -17.90 -0.04 -1.36
N PHE A 221 -17.02 0.96 -1.36
CA PHE A 221 -16.72 1.77 -2.53
C PHE A 221 -16.24 0.90 -3.71
N HIS A 222 -15.26 0.03 -3.48
CA HIS A 222 -14.74 -0.87 -4.51
C HIS A 222 -15.77 -1.90 -4.96
N VAL A 223 -16.59 -2.43 -4.04
CA VAL A 223 -17.68 -3.36 -4.37
C VAL A 223 -18.75 -2.68 -5.23
N ALA A 224 -19.15 -1.44 -4.90
CA ALA A 224 -20.10 -0.68 -5.70
C ALA A 224 -19.55 -0.45 -7.12
N TRP A 225 -18.29 -0.02 -7.24
CA TRP A 225 -17.64 0.13 -8.53
C TRP A 225 -17.65 -1.15 -9.37
N GLN A 226 -17.23 -2.28 -8.78
CA GLN A 226 -17.16 -3.57 -9.47
C GLN A 226 -18.53 -4.09 -9.94
N LYS A 227 -19.60 -3.70 -9.24
CA LYS A 227 -20.99 -4.01 -9.63
C LYS A 227 -21.56 -3.05 -10.68
N GLY A 228 -20.82 -2.01 -11.06
CA GLY A 228 -21.33 -0.97 -11.96
C GLY A 228 -22.29 0.04 -11.28
N ASP A 229 -22.42 0.00 -9.95
CA ASP A 229 -23.19 0.99 -9.20
C ASP A 229 -22.37 2.27 -8.99
N LEU A 230 -22.25 3.04 -10.08
CA LEU A 230 -21.48 4.27 -10.11
C LEU A 230 -22.03 5.33 -9.16
N LYS A 231 -23.35 5.34 -8.94
CA LYS A 231 -23.99 6.31 -8.02
C LYS A 231 -23.53 6.07 -6.58
N THR A 232 -23.55 4.85 -6.12
CA THR A 232 -23.08 4.49 -4.77
C THR A 232 -21.56 4.68 -4.67
N ALA A 233 -20.79 4.28 -5.69
CA ALA A 233 -19.35 4.48 -5.71
C ALA A 233 -18.97 5.96 -5.59
N LEU A 234 -19.61 6.85 -6.36
CA LEU A 234 -19.38 8.30 -6.29
C LEU A 234 -19.73 8.85 -4.90
N LYS A 235 -20.90 8.47 -4.35
CA LYS A 235 -21.32 8.90 -3.01
C LYS A 235 -20.33 8.50 -1.92
N LEU A 236 -19.79 7.29 -1.98
CA LEU A 236 -18.80 6.81 -1.01
C LEU A 236 -17.46 7.50 -1.20
N HIS A 237 -17.04 7.75 -2.43
CA HIS A 237 -15.83 8.50 -2.73
C HIS A 237 -15.91 9.93 -2.17
N ASP A 238 -16.99 10.64 -2.43
CA ASP A 238 -17.21 12.01 -1.92
C ASP A 238 -17.24 12.02 -0.38
N LYS A 239 -17.88 11.02 0.25
CA LYS A 239 -17.90 10.86 1.71
C LYS A 239 -16.50 10.64 2.29
N LEU A 240 -15.65 9.93 1.58
CA LEU A 240 -14.27 9.63 2.02
C LEU A 240 -13.27 10.75 1.69
N MET A 241 -13.63 11.68 0.78
CA MET A 241 -12.70 12.72 0.28
C MET A 241 -12.04 13.56 1.39
N PRO A 242 -12.76 14.02 2.44
CA PRO A 242 -12.11 14.72 3.55
C PRO A 242 -11.05 13.87 4.26
N LEU A 243 -11.28 12.55 4.41
CA LEU A 243 -10.27 11.65 4.98
C LEU A 243 -9.08 11.48 4.03
N HIS A 244 -9.34 11.26 2.74
CA HIS A 244 -8.27 11.13 1.74
C HIS A 244 -7.31 12.32 1.76
N ASN A 245 -7.84 13.53 1.91
CA ASN A 245 -7.03 14.75 1.98
C ASN A 245 -6.35 14.91 3.34
N ASN A 246 -7.10 14.75 4.43
CA ASN A 246 -6.61 15.12 5.77
C ASN A 246 -5.62 14.09 6.36
N LEU A 247 -5.61 12.86 5.86
CA LEU A 247 -4.59 11.88 6.23
C LEU A 247 -3.21 12.14 5.59
N PHE A 248 -3.11 13.17 4.73
CA PHE A 248 -1.89 13.57 4.06
C PHE A 248 -1.51 15.07 4.25
N ILE A 249 -2.20 15.78 5.17
CA ILE A 249 -1.85 17.18 5.53
C ILE A 249 -0.40 17.25 6.05
N GLU A 250 -0.02 16.27 6.88
CA GLU A 250 1.35 16.03 7.28
C GLU A 250 1.84 14.68 6.75
N SER A 251 3.13 14.41 6.90
CA SER A 251 3.71 13.19 6.36
C SER A 251 3.04 11.93 6.91
N ASN A 252 2.49 11.11 6.00
CA ASN A 252 2.03 9.76 6.32
C ASN A 252 3.21 8.91 6.86
N PRO A 253 3.06 8.19 8.02
CA PRO A 253 1.78 7.76 8.62
C PRO A 253 1.30 8.56 9.86
N ALA A 254 1.85 9.73 10.18
CA ALA A 254 1.49 10.41 11.42
C ALA A 254 -0.03 10.72 11.54
N PRO A 255 -0.73 11.30 10.52
CA PRO A 255 -2.16 11.54 10.62
C PRO A 255 -3.01 10.27 10.72
N VAL A 256 -2.66 9.20 10.02
CA VAL A 256 -3.43 7.95 10.05
C VAL A 256 -3.26 7.22 11.38
N LYS A 257 -2.08 7.26 12.02
CA LYS A 257 -1.89 6.71 13.37
C LYS A 257 -2.68 7.49 14.41
N TYR A 258 -2.71 8.82 14.32
CA TYR A 258 -3.59 9.64 15.16
C TYR A 258 -5.07 9.25 14.98
N ALA A 259 -5.53 9.10 13.74
CA ALA A 259 -6.92 8.68 13.49
C ALA A 259 -7.23 7.30 14.09
N LEU A 260 -6.31 6.34 13.99
CA LEU A 260 -6.46 5.02 14.60
C LEU A 260 -6.47 5.07 16.12
N SER A 261 -5.74 6.00 16.75
CA SER A 261 -5.78 6.19 18.19
C SER A 261 -7.14 6.73 18.66
N LEU A 262 -7.78 7.60 17.87
CA LEU A 262 -9.15 8.06 18.15
C LEU A 262 -10.18 6.92 18.08
N LEU A 263 -9.92 5.89 17.27
CA LEU A 263 -10.73 4.67 17.21
C LEU A 263 -10.39 3.65 18.33
N GLY A 264 -9.41 3.96 19.18
CA GLY A 264 -8.95 3.05 20.23
C GLY A 264 -8.29 1.77 19.70
N LYS A 265 -7.76 1.80 18.48
CA LYS A 265 -7.16 0.62 17.84
C LYS A 265 -5.68 0.44 18.19
N ILE A 266 -4.93 1.53 18.27
CA ILE A 266 -3.50 1.56 18.57
C ILE A 266 -3.15 2.86 19.31
N ASP A 267 -1.95 2.94 19.89
CA ASP A 267 -1.36 4.20 20.30
C ASP A 267 -0.86 4.98 19.08
N GLU A 268 -0.89 6.32 19.13
CA GLU A 268 -0.38 7.18 18.02
C GLU A 268 1.15 7.21 17.91
N THR A 269 1.85 6.38 18.68
CA THR A 269 3.32 6.36 18.76
C THR A 269 3.98 6.15 17.40
N LEU A 270 4.95 7.02 17.11
CA LEU A 270 5.80 7.02 15.93
C LEU A 270 7.26 6.85 16.34
N ARG A 271 8.12 6.44 15.41
CA ARG A 271 9.58 6.47 15.60
C ARG A 271 10.17 7.67 14.86
N LEU A 272 11.14 8.33 15.51
CA LEU A 272 11.89 9.40 14.84
C LEU A 272 12.49 8.92 13.51
N PRO A 273 12.51 9.77 12.47
CA PRO A 273 12.27 11.22 12.50
C PRO A 273 10.79 11.63 12.44
N MET A 274 9.85 10.67 12.38
CA MET A 274 8.42 10.99 12.44
C MET A 274 8.01 11.39 13.85
N VAL A 275 7.13 12.39 13.95
CA VAL A 275 6.63 12.95 15.22
C VAL A 275 5.09 12.99 15.19
N PRO A 276 4.43 13.06 16.37
CA PRO A 276 2.99 13.27 16.44
C PRO A 276 2.55 14.52 15.67
N VAL A 277 1.34 14.45 15.10
CA VAL A 277 0.79 15.56 14.31
C VAL A 277 0.51 16.80 15.14
N SER A 278 0.57 17.97 14.49
CA SER A 278 0.25 19.27 15.07
C SER A 278 -1.25 19.38 15.43
N GLU A 279 -1.57 20.31 16.33
CA GLU A 279 -2.96 20.52 16.74
C GLU A 279 -3.91 20.90 15.58
N PRO A 280 -3.54 21.77 14.62
CA PRO A 280 -4.39 22.00 13.45
C PRO A 280 -4.71 20.71 12.67
N THR A 281 -3.73 19.80 12.51
CA THR A 281 -3.93 18.52 11.84
C THR A 281 -4.83 17.58 12.66
N ARG A 282 -4.71 17.57 13.98
CA ARG A 282 -5.64 16.83 14.88
C ARG A 282 -7.08 17.25 14.66
N VAL A 283 -7.33 18.55 14.62
CA VAL A 283 -8.68 19.11 14.39
C VAL A 283 -9.20 18.71 13.01
N ALA A 284 -8.39 18.84 11.97
CA ALA A 284 -8.78 18.50 10.60
C ALA A 284 -9.08 17.00 10.41
N VAL A 285 -8.23 16.14 10.96
CA VAL A 285 -8.41 14.68 10.91
C VAL A 285 -9.68 14.27 11.69
N ARG A 286 -9.87 14.79 12.91
CA ARG A 286 -11.07 14.51 13.69
C ARG A 286 -12.34 14.94 12.95
N SER A 287 -12.37 16.14 12.37
CA SER A 287 -13.50 16.63 11.57
C SER A 287 -13.81 15.71 10.38
N ALA A 288 -12.79 15.24 9.68
CA ALA A 288 -12.97 14.31 8.57
C ALA A 288 -13.51 12.94 9.02
N MET A 289 -13.11 12.46 10.21
CA MET A 289 -13.64 11.23 10.78
C MET A 289 -15.10 11.36 11.19
N VAL A 290 -15.50 12.49 11.78
CA VAL A 290 -16.91 12.80 12.08
C VAL A 290 -17.73 12.85 10.78
N HIS A 291 -17.24 13.56 9.75
CA HIS A 291 -17.89 13.63 8.43
C HIS A 291 -18.09 12.23 7.82
N ALA A 292 -17.11 11.36 7.93
CA ALA A 292 -17.21 9.99 7.46
C ALA A 292 -18.12 9.09 8.33
N GLY A 293 -18.52 9.56 9.54
CA GLY A 293 -19.34 8.80 10.49
C GLY A 293 -18.57 7.70 11.21
N LEU A 294 -17.26 7.90 11.41
CA LEU A 294 -16.39 6.94 12.11
C LEU A 294 -16.34 7.21 13.62
N ILE A 295 -16.53 8.44 14.02
CA ILE A 295 -16.63 8.91 15.43
C ILE A 295 -17.74 9.96 15.54
N ASN A 296 -18.11 10.29 16.78
CA ASN A 296 -19.08 11.35 17.12
C ASN A 296 -18.38 12.70 17.36
#